data_0e0b02ae2b9ef8f5587221765f8f27cb
#
_entry.id   0e0b02ae2b9ef8f5587221765f8f27cb
#
_cell.length_a   1.000
_cell.length_b   1.000
_cell.length_c   1.000
_cell.angle_alpha   90.00
_cell.angle_beta   90.00
_cell.angle_gamma   90.00
#
_symmetry.space_group_name_H-M   'P 1'
#
loop_
_entity.id
_entity.type
_entity.pdbx_description
1 polymer ?
#
loop_
_entity_poly.entity_id
_entity_poly.type
_entity_poly.pdbx_seq_one_letter_code
_entity_poly.pdbx_strand_id
1 'polypeptide(L)'
;MSKTPAHGEYVKERVYRVVIRYGNGIESSGSGFFISKKKFITCFHVVFGTELRNIKNLPEYNSIKQANEHEKLKIYYIGTVPSLFVELDDGSRVTAELDNFSEVYDLATLRVSVGDKKVNICKSNVSLTPSYGDTVSFGGFPNQFGYAHDNAPFAYTEGVVSSFPTTIIGGENYEHIKVNAINLSGNSGAPLFLKDENIVIGIINGNMNWGRDDLLVAQLTADGQTNLQPVSFRVPLSIAYATSLKIIKENTSLI
;
A
#
# COMPACT_ATOMS: atom_id res chain seq x y z
N MET A 1 31.71 -10.83 -16.87
CA MET A 1 30.76 -11.36 -15.87
C MET A 1 29.96 -10.18 -15.33
N SER A 2 28.66 -10.07 -15.64
CA SER A 2 27.81 -9.05 -15.04
C SER A 2 27.62 -9.40 -13.57
N LYS A 3 27.97 -8.46 -12.67
CA LYS A 3 27.69 -8.65 -11.24
C LYS A 3 26.16 -8.74 -11.07
N THR A 4 25.70 -9.75 -10.36
CA THR A 4 24.30 -9.78 -9.90
C THR A 4 24.05 -8.49 -9.11
N PRO A 5 23.00 -7.71 -9.43
CA PRO A 5 22.71 -6.49 -8.71
C PRO A 5 22.49 -6.81 -7.22
N ALA A 6 22.89 -5.89 -6.35
CA ALA A 6 22.59 -6.00 -4.92
C ALA A 6 21.05 -6.14 -4.76
N HIS A 7 20.61 -6.90 -3.75
CA HIS A 7 19.18 -7.16 -3.56
C HIS A 7 18.34 -5.87 -3.47
N GLY A 8 18.86 -4.81 -2.84
CA GLY A 8 18.19 -3.51 -2.80
C GLY A 8 17.95 -2.88 -4.18
N GLU A 9 18.90 -2.99 -5.11
CA GLU A 9 18.71 -2.54 -6.49
C GLU A 9 17.69 -3.43 -7.22
N TYR A 10 17.68 -4.73 -6.95
CA TYR A 10 16.67 -5.64 -7.49
C TYR A 10 15.25 -5.23 -7.08
N VAL A 11 15.05 -4.86 -5.80
CA VAL A 11 13.77 -4.37 -5.28
C VAL A 11 13.41 -3.03 -5.91
N LYS A 12 14.35 -2.08 -5.92
CA LYS A 12 14.15 -0.73 -6.47
C LYS A 12 13.66 -0.76 -7.93
N GLU A 13 14.26 -1.59 -8.76
CA GLU A 13 13.89 -1.73 -10.18
C GLU A 13 12.48 -2.32 -10.40
N ARG A 14 11.81 -2.82 -9.36
CA ARG A 14 10.51 -3.53 -9.47
C ARG A 14 9.40 -2.88 -8.70
N VAL A 15 9.70 -1.82 -7.99
CA VAL A 15 8.70 -1.06 -7.24
C VAL A 15 8.49 0.28 -7.93
N TYR A 16 7.26 0.59 -8.24
CA TYR A 16 6.87 1.79 -8.97
C TYR A 16 5.99 2.67 -8.10
N ARG A 17 6.07 3.97 -8.30
CA ARG A 17 5.16 4.91 -7.65
C ARG A 17 3.80 4.87 -8.35
N VAL A 18 2.74 4.80 -7.56
CA VAL A 18 1.37 5.03 -8.00
C VAL A 18 1.01 6.47 -7.65
N VAL A 19 0.59 7.25 -8.61
CA VAL A 19 0.15 8.63 -8.42
C VAL A 19 -1.35 8.70 -8.65
N ILE A 20 -2.05 9.29 -7.70
CA ILE A 20 -3.50 9.46 -7.71
C ILE A 20 -3.77 10.95 -7.80
N ARG A 21 -4.46 11.38 -8.85
CA ARG A 21 -4.85 12.78 -9.03
C ARG A 21 -6.34 12.93 -8.86
N TYR A 22 -6.73 13.68 -7.84
CA TYR A 22 -8.12 14.00 -7.53
C TYR A 22 -8.65 15.15 -8.40
N GLY A 23 -9.99 15.26 -8.50
CA GLY A 23 -10.64 16.29 -9.31
C GLY A 23 -10.29 17.74 -8.94
N ASN A 24 -9.84 17.98 -7.70
CA ASN A 24 -9.36 19.28 -7.22
C ASN A 24 -7.88 19.56 -7.56
N GLY A 25 -7.21 18.66 -8.31
CA GLY A 25 -5.81 18.77 -8.69
C GLY A 25 -4.81 18.33 -7.61
N ILE A 26 -5.26 17.94 -6.42
CA ILE A 26 -4.39 17.37 -5.38
C ILE A 26 -3.93 15.99 -5.83
N GLU A 27 -2.65 15.69 -5.60
CA GLU A 27 -2.08 14.37 -5.84
C GLU A 27 -1.77 13.68 -4.50
N SER A 28 -1.97 12.38 -4.47
CA SER A 28 -1.42 11.49 -3.45
C SER A 28 -0.63 10.38 -4.12
N SER A 29 0.17 9.66 -3.36
CA SER A 29 0.96 8.57 -3.92
C SER A 29 1.10 7.40 -2.95
N GLY A 30 1.37 6.24 -3.53
CA GLY A 30 1.75 5.02 -2.87
C GLY A 30 2.72 4.23 -3.73
N SER A 31 2.85 2.97 -3.46
CA SER A 31 3.71 2.04 -4.17
C SER A 31 2.92 0.92 -4.82
N GLY A 32 3.55 0.22 -5.75
CA GLY A 32 3.01 -0.95 -6.38
C GLY A 32 4.01 -1.64 -7.29
N PHE A 33 3.60 -2.71 -7.95
CA PHE A 33 4.48 -3.52 -8.77
C PHE A 33 3.74 -4.24 -9.90
N PHE A 34 4.48 -4.58 -10.96
CA PHE A 34 3.96 -5.34 -12.09
C PHE A 34 4.07 -6.84 -11.84
N ILE A 35 2.98 -7.58 -12.08
CA ILE A 35 2.95 -9.05 -12.14
C ILE A 35 2.86 -9.55 -13.60
N SER A 36 2.56 -8.65 -14.53
CA SER A 36 2.66 -8.83 -15.97
C SER A 36 2.83 -7.48 -16.64
N LYS A 37 3.12 -7.42 -17.94
CA LYS A 37 3.24 -6.14 -18.68
C LYS A 37 1.99 -5.25 -18.59
N LYS A 38 0.82 -5.81 -18.30
CA LYS A 38 -0.46 -5.09 -18.31
C LYS A 38 -1.12 -5.05 -16.94
N LYS A 39 -0.67 -5.89 -15.99
CA LYS A 39 -1.31 -6.04 -14.69
C LYS A 39 -0.37 -5.54 -13.60
N PHE A 40 -0.84 -4.55 -12.87
CA PHE A 40 -0.14 -3.88 -11.79
C PHE A 40 -0.92 -4.05 -10.48
N ILE A 41 -0.22 -4.23 -9.38
CA ILE A 41 -0.81 -4.44 -8.06
C ILE A 41 -0.45 -3.28 -7.14
N THR A 42 -1.43 -2.83 -6.36
CA THR A 42 -1.27 -1.86 -5.27
C THR A 42 -2.34 -2.10 -4.20
N CYS A 43 -2.37 -1.29 -3.14
CA CYS A 43 -3.42 -1.34 -2.14
C CYS A 43 -4.70 -0.64 -2.60
N PHE A 44 -5.83 -1.14 -2.10
CA PHE A 44 -7.14 -0.51 -2.31
C PHE A 44 -7.18 0.90 -1.73
N HIS A 45 -6.69 1.08 -0.49
CA HIS A 45 -6.64 2.39 0.14
C HIS A 45 -5.70 3.38 -0.57
N VAL A 46 -4.71 2.91 -1.34
CA VAL A 46 -3.85 3.76 -2.18
C VAL A 46 -4.67 4.37 -3.31
N VAL A 47 -5.51 3.57 -3.97
CA VAL A 47 -6.33 4.02 -5.10
C VAL A 47 -7.39 5.04 -4.67
N PHE A 48 -8.07 4.78 -3.57
CA PHE A 48 -9.19 5.61 -3.12
C PHE A 48 -8.77 6.68 -2.10
N GLY A 49 -7.68 6.46 -1.36
CA GLY A 49 -7.11 7.42 -0.43
C GLY A 49 -8.13 8.02 0.54
N THR A 50 -8.10 9.35 0.65
CA THR A 50 -9.03 10.12 1.50
C THR A 50 -10.46 10.10 0.96
N GLU A 51 -10.66 9.92 -0.34
CA GLU A 51 -11.98 9.86 -0.97
C GLU A 51 -12.80 8.65 -0.49
N LEU A 52 -12.13 7.57 -0.05
CA LEU A 52 -12.82 6.40 0.48
C LEU A 52 -13.79 6.73 1.62
N ARG A 53 -13.39 7.66 2.51
CA ARG A 53 -14.28 8.12 3.60
C ARG A 53 -15.48 8.86 3.05
N ASN A 54 -15.27 9.72 2.06
CA ASN A 54 -16.33 10.49 1.43
C ASN A 54 -17.30 9.57 0.70
N ILE A 55 -16.77 8.62 -0.09
CA ILE A 55 -17.56 7.61 -0.79
C ILE A 55 -18.43 6.80 0.17
N LYS A 56 -17.88 6.33 1.28
CA LYS A 56 -18.61 5.53 2.29
C LYS A 56 -19.70 6.32 3.02
N ASN A 57 -19.63 7.63 3.03
CA ASN A 57 -20.65 8.49 3.65
C ASN A 57 -21.80 8.85 2.71
N LEU A 58 -21.70 8.49 1.42
CA LEU A 58 -22.77 8.77 0.47
C LEU A 58 -23.97 7.81 0.66
N PRO A 59 -25.22 8.32 0.56
CA PRO A 59 -26.42 7.49 0.70
C PRO A 59 -26.46 6.31 -0.28
N GLU A 60 -26.01 6.52 -1.52
CA GLU A 60 -25.95 5.50 -2.56
C GLU A 60 -25.04 4.33 -2.18
N TYR A 61 -23.87 4.59 -1.62
CA TYR A 61 -22.97 3.56 -1.13
C TYR A 61 -23.67 2.66 -0.09
N ASN A 62 -24.31 3.29 0.89
CA ASN A 62 -24.99 2.56 1.96
C ASN A 62 -26.15 1.74 1.43
N SER A 63 -26.92 2.26 0.48
CA SER A 63 -28.04 1.55 -0.15
C SER A 63 -27.56 0.32 -0.91
N ILE A 64 -26.52 0.45 -1.74
CA ILE A 64 -25.94 -0.65 -2.52
C ILE A 64 -25.35 -1.71 -1.59
N LYS A 65 -24.66 -1.28 -0.52
CA LYS A 65 -24.06 -2.19 0.46
C LYS A 65 -25.11 -2.97 1.26
N GLN A 66 -26.18 -2.32 1.71
CA GLN A 66 -27.29 -2.95 2.43
C GLN A 66 -28.04 -3.95 1.56
N ALA A 67 -28.17 -3.68 0.26
CA ALA A 67 -28.76 -4.59 -0.70
C ALA A 67 -27.87 -5.79 -1.07
N ASN A 68 -26.62 -5.82 -0.57
CA ASN A 68 -25.61 -6.85 -0.90
C ASN A 68 -25.32 -6.98 -2.41
N GLU A 69 -25.45 -5.88 -3.13
CA GLU A 69 -25.30 -5.83 -4.60
C GLU A 69 -23.82 -5.59 -4.98
N HIS A 70 -22.98 -6.61 -4.84
CA HIS A 70 -21.52 -6.52 -5.05
C HIS A 70 -21.13 -5.97 -6.43
N GLU A 71 -21.82 -6.36 -7.49
CA GLU A 71 -21.54 -5.86 -8.85
C GLU A 71 -21.85 -4.36 -8.99
N LYS A 72 -22.95 -3.90 -8.40
CA LYS A 72 -23.26 -2.47 -8.40
C LYS A 72 -22.27 -1.67 -7.56
N LEU A 73 -21.83 -2.22 -6.43
CA LEU A 73 -20.81 -1.60 -5.61
C LEU A 73 -19.50 -1.46 -6.38
N LYS A 74 -19.12 -2.49 -7.14
CA LYS A 74 -17.95 -2.46 -8.02
C LYS A 74 -18.07 -1.37 -9.09
N ILE A 75 -19.21 -1.28 -9.78
CA ILE A 75 -19.47 -0.24 -10.77
C ILE A 75 -19.39 1.16 -10.14
N TYR A 76 -19.97 1.30 -8.95
CA TYR A 76 -19.96 2.56 -8.21
C TYR A 76 -18.52 2.99 -7.88
N TYR A 77 -17.69 2.09 -7.36
CA TYR A 77 -16.28 2.39 -7.10
C TYR A 77 -15.52 2.75 -8.38
N ILE A 78 -15.71 2.01 -9.47
CA ILE A 78 -15.06 2.31 -10.76
C ILE A 78 -15.46 3.70 -11.26
N GLY A 79 -16.73 4.10 -11.10
CA GLY A 79 -17.21 5.42 -11.49
C GLY A 79 -16.67 6.59 -10.66
N THR A 80 -16.13 6.31 -9.47
CA THR A 80 -15.60 7.33 -8.54
C THR A 80 -14.07 7.35 -8.47
N VAL A 81 -13.39 6.46 -9.22
CA VAL A 81 -11.93 6.39 -9.23
C VAL A 81 -11.33 7.70 -9.74
N PRO A 82 -10.38 8.30 -9.01
CA PRO A 82 -9.61 9.44 -9.51
C PRO A 82 -8.70 9.02 -10.67
N SER A 83 -8.07 9.98 -11.32
CA SER A 83 -7.08 9.68 -12.36
C SER A 83 -5.87 8.96 -11.76
N LEU A 84 -5.56 7.79 -12.30
CA LEU A 84 -4.48 6.93 -11.83
C LEU A 84 -3.33 6.93 -12.82
N PHE A 85 -2.11 7.02 -12.28
CA PHE A 85 -0.88 6.94 -13.06
C PHE A 85 0.11 6.03 -12.37
N VAL A 86 0.95 5.35 -13.16
CA VAL A 86 2.15 4.66 -12.69
C VAL A 86 3.35 5.43 -13.22
N GLU A 87 4.25 5.83 -12.34
CA GLU A 87 5.50 6.50 -12.68
C GLU A 87 6.57 5.44 -12.93
N LEU A 88 7.13 5.44 -14.14
CA LEU A 88 8.15 4.48 -14.56
C LEU A 88 9.56 4.99 -14.21
N ASP A 89 10.55 4.11 -14.34
CA ASP A 89 11.96 4.39 -14.01
C ASP A 89 12.55 5.58 -14.79
N ASP A 90 12.02 5.86 -15.97
CA ASP A 90 12.40 7.01 -16.80
C ASP A 90 11.72 8.33 -16.37
N GLY A 91 10.98 8.32 -15.27
CA GLY A 91 10.21 9.46 -14.78
C GLY A 91 8.90 9.74 -15.55
N SER A 92 8.62 8.97 -16.58
CA SER A 92 7.36 9.13 -17.32
C SER A 92 6.18 8.54 -16.56
N ARG A 93 5.02 9.18 -16.66
CA ARG A 93 3.77 8.70 -16.09
C ARG A 93 2.91 8.06 -17.18
N VAL A 94 2.49 6.83 -16.94
CA VAL A 94 1.54 6.12 -17.81
C VAL A 94 0.20 5.99 -17.12
N THR A 95 -0.87 6.18 -17.88
CA THR A 95 -2.24 6.06 -17.34
C THR A 95 -2.53 4.64 -16.91
N ALA A 96 -3.19 4.51 -15.79
CA ALA A 96 -3.67 3.25 -15.26
C ALA A 96 -5.18 3.29 -15.05
N GLU A 97 -5.83 2.15 -15.22
CA GLU A 97 -7.25 1.96 -15.01
C GLU A 97 -7.48 0.93 -13.91
N LEU A 98 -8.43 1.17 -13.02
CA LEU A 98 -8.83 0.17 -12.04
C LEU A 98 -9.44 -1.03 -12.77
N ASP A 99 -8.80 -2.20 -12.64
CA ASP A 99 -9.25 -3.44 -13.24
C ASP A 99 -10.15 -4.23 -12.28
N ASN A 100 -9.67 -4.42 -11.05
CA ASN A 100 -10.42 -5.12 -10.01
C ASN A 100 -9.89 -4.72 -8.62
N PHE A 101 -10.64 -5.04 -7.55
CA PHE A 101 -10.22 -4.74 -6.20
C PHE A 101 -10.87 -5.67 -5.16
N SER A 102 -10.29 -5.68 -3.97
CA SER A 102 -10.89 -6.21 -2.75
C SER A 102 -10.66 -5.23 -1.61
N GLU A 103 -11.74 -4.70 -1.04
CA GLU A 103 -11.68 -3.86 0.16
C GLU A 103 -11.22 -4.68 1.37
N VAL A 104 -11.65 -5.93 1.45
CA VAL A 104 -11.34 -6.85 2.57
C VAL A 104 -9.84 -7.12 2.68
N TYR A 105 -9.19 -7.39 1.55
CA TYR A 105 -7.74 -7.66 1.49
C TYR A 105 -6.90 -6.41 1.28
N ASP A 106 -7.54 -5.24 1.22
CA ASP A 106 -6.89 -3.97 0.89
C ASP A 106 -6.06 -4.06 -0.39
N LEU A 107 -6.62 -4.63 -1.44
CA LEU A 107 -5.96 -4.91 -2.71
C LEU A 107 -6.67 -4.22 -3.87
N ALA A 108 -5.88 -3.67 -4.79
CA ALA A 108 -6.35 -3.22 -6.10
C ALA A 108 -5.43 -3.74 -7.20
N THR A 109 -6.03 -4.14 -8.31
CA THR A 109 -5.30 -4.42 -9.55
C THR A 109 -5.62 -3.35 -10.58
N LEU A 110 -4.56 -2.88 -11.25
CA LEU A 110 -4.67 -1.86 -12.28
C LEU A 110 -4.26 -2.45 -13.62
N ARG A 111 -4.97 -2.04 -14.66
CA ARG A 111 -4.57 -2.24 -16.05
C ARG A 111 -3.71 -1.06 -16.48
N VAL A 112 -2.48 -1.33 -16.91
CA VAL A 112 -1.52 -0.29 -17.30
C VAL A 112 -1.09 -0.51 -18.73
N SER A 113 -1.18 0.53 -19.55
CA SER A 113 -0.74 0.50 -20.96
C SER A 113 0.65 1.11 -21.09
N VAL A 114 1.67 0.28 -20.89
CA VAL A 114 3.08 0.73 -20.94
C VAL A 114 3.64 0.90 -22.35
N GLY A 115 2.93 0.44 -23.39
CA GLY A 115 3.42 0.46 -24.77
C GLY A 115 4.71 -0.32 -24.93
N ASP A 116 5.71 0.29 -25.59
CA ASP A 116 7.04 -0.30 -25.79
C ASP A 116 8.01 -0.05 -24.62
N LYS A 117 7.56 0.61 -23.57
CA LYS A 117 8.40 0.89 -22.39
C LYS A 117 8.74 -0.41 -21.67
N LYS A 118 9.96 -0.45 -21.14
CA LYS A 118 10.45 -1.56 -20.34
C LYS A 118 9.90 -1.43 -18.91
N VAL A 119 9.33 -2.51 -18.40
CA VAL A 119 8.97 -2.67 -17.00
C VAL A 119 9.51 -3.98 -16.46
N ASN A 120 9.92 -3.97 -15.20
CA ASN A 120 10.43 -5.16 -14.53
C ASN A 120 9.28 -5.84 -13.78
N ILE A 121 9.03 -7.09 -14.14
CA ILE A 121 7.94 -7.89 -13.57
C ILE A 121 8.46 -8.61 -12.33
N CYS A 122 7.69 -8.57 -11.26
CA CYS A 122 7.97 -9.33 -10.05
C CYS A 122 7.65 -10.80 -10.26
N LYS A 123 8.56 -11.66 -9.81
CA LYS A 123 8.26 -13.08 -9.63
C LYS A 123 7.43 -13.26 -8.38
N SER A 124 6.35 -13.98 -8.45
CA SER A 124 5.50 -14.31 -7.31
C SER A 124 5.31 -15.83 -7.21
N ASN A 125 5.22 -16.32 -6.00
CA ASN A 125 4.83 -17.70 -5.73
C ASN A 125 3.72 -17.72 -4.67
N VAL A 126 2.51 -17.86 -5.14
CA VAL A 126 1.30 -17.87 -4.30
C VAL A 126 1.20 -19.06 -3.35
N SER A 127 1.97 -20.13 -3.60
CA SER A 127 2.00 -21.32 -2.74
C SER A 127 3.06 -21.22 -1.65
N LEU A 128 3.93 -20.21 -1.72
CA LEU A 128 5.01 -20.04 -0.75
C LEU A 128 4.50 -19.37 0.50
N THR A 129 4.65 -20.05 1.63
CA THR A 129 4.35 -19.51 2.96
C THR A 129 5.66 -19.24 3.66
N PRO A 130 5.94 -18.00 4.06
CA PRO A 130 7.16 -17.70 4.81
C PRO A 130 7.10 -18.31 6.20
N SER A 131 8.27 -18.48 6.81
CA SER A 131 8.46 -18.98 8.16
C SER A 131 8.86 -17.87 9.13
N TYR A 132 8.69 -18.09 10.44
CA TYR A 132 9.23 -17.19 11.45
C TYR A 132 10.74 -17.04 11.29
N GLY A 133 11.22 -15.80 11.32
CA GLY A 133 12.64 -15.48 11.20
C GLY A 133 13.13 -15.36 9.75
N ASP A 134 12.32 -15.68 8.75
CA ASP A 134 12.69 -15.46 7.35
C ASP A 134 13.02 -13.98 7.12
N THR A 135 14.13 -13.74 6.44
CA THR A 135 14.52 -12.39 6.03
C THR A 135 13.68 -11.94 4.85
N VAL A 136 13.03 -10.80 5.02
CA VAL A 136 12.19 -10.19 4.00
C VAL A 136 12.62 -8.77 3.72
N SER A 137 12.23 -8.25 2.56
CA SER A 137 12.51 -6.87 2.18
C SER A 137 11.34 -6.28 1.41
N PHE A 138 11.24 -4.99 1.46
CA PHE A 138 10.34 -4.18 0.66
C PHE A 138 10.94 -2.80 0.43
N GLY A 139 10.31 -2.03 -0.41
CA GLY A 139 10.68 -0.64 -0.59
C GLY A 139 9.52 0.12 -1.22
N GLY A 140 9.60 1.43 -1.17
CA GLY A 140 8.55 2.28 -1.71
C GLY A 140 8.97 3.73 -1.78
N PHE A 141 7.99 4.62 -1.90
CA PHE A 141 8.20 6.05 -2.06
C PHE A 141 7.58 6.80 -0.86
N PRO A 142 8.23 6.76 0.32
CA PRO A 142 7.67 7.39 1.51
C PRO A 142 7.60 8.90 1.34
N ASN A 143 6.41 9.45 1.53
CA ASN A 143 6.12 10.88 1.43
C ASN A 143 6.17 11.60 2.79
N GLN A 144 6.76 10.98 3.81
CA GLN A 144 7.02 11.58 5.10
C GLN A 144 8.23 12.51 5.00
N PHE A 145 8.35 13.45 5.91
CA PHE A 145 9.46 14.44 6.00
C PHE A 145 9.36 15.66 5.09
N GLY A 146 8.15 16.04 4.65
CA GLY A 146 7.94 17.31 3.92
C GLY A 146 8.44 17.31 2.47
N TYR A 147 8.78 16.15 1.94
CA TYR A 147 8.99 16.03 0.49
C TYR A 147 7.65 16.22 -0.23
N ALA A 148 7.64 17.03 -1.28
CA ALA A 148 6.53 17.03 -2.22
C ALA A 148 6.32 15.61 -2.74
N HIS A 149 5.06 15.20 -2.95
CA HIS A 149 4.73 13.85 -3.42
C HIS A 149 5.54 13.41 -4.65
N ASP A 150 5.91 14.36 -5.50
CA ASP A 150 6.66 14.13 -6.73
C ASP A 150 8.15 13.80 -6.54
N ASN A 151 8.72 14.11 -5.38
CA ASN A 151 10.16 14.02 -5.12
C ASN A 151 10.53 13.07 -3.98
N ALA A 152 9.59 12.27 -3.47
CA ALA A 152 9.90 11.30 -2.43
C ALA A 152 10.89 10.26 -2.99
N PRO A 153 12.10 10.15 -2.41
CA PRO A 153 13.09 9.17 -2.87
C PRO A 153 12.60 7.76 -2.57
N PHE A 154 13.07 6.79 -3.38
CA PHE A 154 12.87 5.39 -3.05
C PHE A 154 13.58 5.05 -1.74
N ALA A 155 12.89 4.38 -0.85
CA ALA A 155 13.43 3.87 0.41
C ALA A 155 13.34 2.35 0.45
N TYR A 156 14.47 1.70 0.74
CA TYR A 156 14.59 0.27 0.90
C TYR A 156 14.58 -0.11 2.38
N THR A 157 13.89 -1.19 2.73
CA THR A 157 13.77 -1.68 4.10
C THR A 157 13.93 -3.20 4.13
N GLU A 158 14.69 -3.70 5.09
CA GLU A 158 14.79 -5.11 5.42
C GLU A 158 14.21 -5.37 6.80
N GLY A 159 13.73 -6.58 7.01
CA GLY A 159 13.22 -7.05 8.28
C GLY A 159 13.10 -8.56 8.33
N VAL A 160 12.49 -9.04 9.39
CA VAL A 160 12.23 -10.47 9.58
C VAL A 160 10.75 -10.72 9.84
N VAL A 161 10.26 -11.84 9.35
CA VAL A 161 8.90 -12.30 9.66
C VAL A 161 8.81 -12.59 11.15
N SER A 162 7.98 -11.86 11.87
CA SER A 162 7.88 -11.94 13.33
C SER A 162 6.66 -12.68 13.84
N SER A 163 5.55 -12.65 13.09
CA SER A 163 4.33 -13.38 13.42
C SER A 163 3.33 -13.38 12.28
N PHE A 164 2.29 -14.20 12.43
CA PHE A 164 1.16 -14.30 11.51
C PHE A 164 -0.14 -13.98 12.26
N PRO A 165 -0.41 -12.68 12.52
CA PRO A 165 -1.63 -12.30 13.21
C PRO A 165 -2.85 -12.54 12.32
N THR A 166 -3.93 -12.97 12.96
CA THR A 166 -5.22 -13.19 12.31
C THR A 166 -6.17 -12.04 12.61
N THR A 167 -6.79 -11.49 11.58
CA THR A 167 -7.88 -10.51 11.70
C THR A 167 -9.18 -11.17 11.29
N ILE A 168 -10.25 -10.90 12.01
CA ILE A 168 -11.59 -11.39 11.65
C ILE A 168 -12.31 -10.30 10.86
N ILE A 169 -12.68 -10.60 9.62
CA ILE A 169 -13.45 -9.69 8.76
C ILE A 169 -14.64 -10.48 8.19
N GLY A 170 -15.85 -9.98 8.42
CA GLY A 170 -17.06 -10.66 7.94
C GLY A 170 -17.29 -12.06 8.51
N GLY A 171 -16.67 -12.40 9.65
CA GLY A 171 -16.75 -13.73 10.27
C GLY A 171 -15.69 -14.72 9.80
N GLU A 172 -14.83 -14.33 8.87
CA GLU A 172 -13.71 -15.15 8.38
C GLU A 172 -12.37 -14.69 8.96
N ASN A 173 -11.47 -15.63 9.15
CA ASN A 173 -10.11 -15.37 9.65
C ASN A 173 -9.15 -15.06 8.51
N TYR A 174 -8.52 -13.91 8.57
CA TYR A 174 -7.50 -13.48 7.61
C TYR A 174 -6.15 -13.38 8.28
N GLU A 175 -5.20 -14.17 7.82
CA GLU A 175 -3.84 -14.14 8.30
C GLU A 175 -3.03 -13.08 7.56
N HIS A 176 -2.30 -12.26 8.30
CA HIS A 176 -1.35 -11.29 7.79
C HIS A 176 0.08 -11.74 8.07
N ILE A 177 1.02 -11.23 7.30
CA ILE A 177 2.45 -11.37 7.60
C ILE A 177 2.88 -10.13 8.37
N LYS A 178 3.30 -10.32 9.62
CA LYS A 178 3.87 -9.24 10.44
C LYS A 178 5.38 -9.27 10.34
N VAL A 179 5.95 -8.13 9.98
CA VAL A 179 7.39 -7.95 9.77
C VAL A 179 7.94 -6.97 10.78
N ASN A 180 9.02 -7.33 11.44
CA ASN A 180 9.76 -6.41 12.30
C ASN A 180 10.65 -5.50 11.43
N ALA A 181 10.05 -4.43 10.92
CA ALA A 181 10.68 -3.47 10.02
C ALA A 181 9.95 -2.13 10.07
N ILE A 182 10.69 -1.05 9.86
CA ILE A 182 10.09 0.29 9.74
C ILE A 182 9.28 0.36 8.45
N ASN A 183 8.00 0.66 8.59
CA ASN A 183 7.12 0.94 7.48
C ASN A 183 6.64 2.39 7.54
N LEU A 184 6.77 3.10 6.43
CA LEU A 184 6.41 4.52 6.31
C LEU A 184 5.22 4.69 5.36
N SER A 185 4.47 5.77 5.55
CA SER A 185 3.40 6.15 4.61
C SER A 185 4.00 6.35 3.22
N GLY A 186 3.39 5.75 2.20
CA GLY A 186 3.92 5.68 0.84
C GLY A 186 4.51 4.32 0.45
N ASN A 187 4.85 3.46 1.42
CA ASN A 187 5.21 2.07 1.13
C ASN A 187 3.99 1.18 0.85
N SER A 188 2.78 1.63 1.17
CA SER A 188 1.53 0.91 0.90
C SER A 188 1.44 0.49 -0.57
N GLY A 189 1.15 -0.78 -0.81
CA GLY A 189 1.11 -1.40 -2.13
C GLY A 189 2.45 -2.00 -2.59
N ALA A 190 3.55 -1.76 -1.88
CA ALA A 190 4.85 -2.34 -2.20
C ALA A 190 4.84 -3.86 -2.06
N PRO A 191 5.59 -4.58 -2.93
CA PRO A 191 5.78 -6.02 -2.79
C PRO A 191 6.63 -6.34 -1.57
N LEU A 192 6.23 -7.35 -0.79
CA LEU A 192 7.05 -7.97 0.23
C LEU A 192 7.81 -9.15 -0.39
N PHE A 193 9.13 -9.04 -0.48
CA PHE A 193 9.99 -10.08 -1.03
C PHE A 193 10.52 -11.00 0.07
N LEU A 194 10.53 -12.30 -0.20
CA LEU A 194 11.42 -13.23 0.48
C LEU A 194 12.82 -12.99 -0.10
N LYS A 195 13.76 -12.52 0.73
CA LYS A 195 15.02 -11.91 0.28
C LYS A 195 15.89 -12.89 -0.52
N ASP A 196 16.07 -14.10 0.00
CA ASP A 196 17.00 -15.07 -0.58
C ASP A 196 16.52 -15.63 -1.93
N GLU A 197 15.22 -15.60 -2.16
CA GLU A 197 14.60 -16.14 -3.38
C GLU A 197 14.22 -15.04 -4.38
N ASN A 198 14.20 -13.78 -4.00
CA ASN A 198 13.70 -12.66 -4.82
C ASN A 198 12.25 -12.88 -5.29
N ILE A 199 11.44 -13.51 -4.46
CA ILE A 199 10.03 -13.85 -4.75
C ILE A 199 9.12 -13.00 -3.89
N VAL A 200 8.06 -12.45 -4.49
CA VAL A 200 7.01 -11.72 -3.76
C VAL A 200 6.11 -12.73 -3.06
N ILE A 201 5.94 -12.53 -1.76
CA ILE A 201 5.10 -13.34 -0.87
C ILE A 201 3.91 -12.58 -0.29
N GLY A 202 3.91 -11.25 -0.41
CA GLY A 202 2.85 -10.41 0.14
C GLY A 202 2.89 -8.98 -0.39
N ILE A 203 1.95 -8.17 0.09
CA ILE A 203 1.79 -6.76 -0.26
C ILE A 203 1.74 -5.96 1.03
N ILE A 204 2.62 -4.97 1.16
CA ILE A 204 2.66 -4.07 2.32
C ILE A 204 1.39 -3.20 2.32
N ASN A 205 0.60 -3.29 3.38
CA ASN A 205 -0.68 -2.59 3.46
C ASN A 205 -0.88 -1.78 4.76
N GLY A 206 -0.01 -1.90 5.73
CA GLY A 206 -0.20 -1.17 6.98
C GLY A 206 0.99 -1.15 7.93
N ASN A 207 0.83 -0.37 8.97
CA ASN A 207 1.72 -0.30 10.11
C ASN A 207 0.92 -0.51 11.39
N MET A 208 1.54 -1.11 12.39
CA MET A 208 1.03 -0.98 13.74
C MET A 208 1.45 0.40 14.28
N ASN A 209 0.50 1.25 14.54
CA ASN A 209 0.72 2.46 15.33
C ASN A 209 0.38 2.13 16.78
N TRP A 210 1.31 2.33 17.70
CA TRP A 210 1.00 2.26 19.12
C TRP A 210 0.32 3.56 19.52
N GLY A 211 -0.84 3.43 20.14
CA GLY A 211 -1.52 4.39 21.00
C GLY A 211 -1.66 5.80 20.41
N ARG A 212 -2.77 6.37 20.72
CA ARG A 212 -2.95 7.81 20.68
C ARG A 212 -2.56 8.28 22.07
N ASP A 213 -1.28 8.56 22.29
CA ASP A 213 -0.89 9.25 23.50
C ASP A 213 -1.16 10.74 23.28
N ASP A 214 -2.19 11.24 23.96
CA ASP A 214 -2.44 12.65 24.06
C ASP A 214 -1.47 13.20 25.10
N LEU A 215 -0.36 13.77 24.67
CA LEU A 215 0.52 14.57 25.51
C LEU A 215 -0.13 15.94 25.71
N LEU A 216 -0.31 16.30 26.98
CA LEU A 216 -0.63 17.67 27.33
C LEU A 216 0.64 18.51 27.23
N VAL A 217 0.75 19.29 26.17
CA VAL A 217 1.86 20.23 26.01
C VAL A 217 1.47 21.56 26.64
N ALA A 218 2.28 21.99 27.61
CA ALA A 218 2.13 23.31 28.23
C ALA A 218 2.66 24.37 27.26
N GLN A 219 1.77 25.20 26.74
CA GLN A 219 2.13 26.37 25.95
C GLN A 219 2.06 27.61 26.85
N LEU A 220 3.19 28.29 27.02
CA LEU A 220 3.20 29.60 27.67
C LEU A 220 2.59 30.62 26.69
N THR A 221 1.56 31.28 27.16
CA THR A 221 0.95 32.42 26.46
C THR A 221 1.73 33.71 26.74
N ALA A 222 1.58 34.71 25.90
CA ALA A 222 2.32 36.00 26.02
C ALA A 222 2.08 36.76 27.34
N ASP A 223 0.99 36.44 28.04
CA ASP A 223 0.63 36.96 29.36
C ASP A 223 1.14 36.08 30.52
N GLY A 224 1.97 35.07 30.22
CA GLY A 224 2.58 34.21 31.24
C GLY A 224 1.68 33.10 31.77
N GLN A 225 0.48 32.90 31.19
CA GLN A 225 -0.39 31.81 31.58
C GLN A 225 0.02 30.51 30.85
N THR A 226 -0.17 29.39 31.52
CA THR A 226 0.07 28.09 30.95
C THR A 226 -1.22 27.51 30.37
N ASN A 227 -1.29 27.36 29.07
CA ASN A 227 -2.40 26.69 28.40
C ASN A 227 -1.99 25.25 28.08
N LEU A 228 -2.72 24.26 28.59
CA LEU A 228 -2.50 22.85 28.31
C LEU A 228 -3.30 22.47 27.06
N GLN A 229 -2.58 22.19 25.96
CA GLN A 229 -3.21 21.69 24.74
C GLN A 229 -2.89 20.21 24.55
N PRO A 230 -3.89 19.37 24.26
CA PRO A 230 -3.63 17.99 23.89
C PRO A 230 -2.97 17.94 22.52
N VAL A 231 -1.74 17.46 22.46
CA VAL A 231 -1.03 17.16 21.21
C VAL A 231 -1.01 15.66 21.02
N SER A 232 -1.78 15.19 20.05
CA SER A 232 -1.76 13.77 19.68
C SER A 232 -0.56 13.51 18.78
N PHE A 233 0.31 12.60 19.18
CA PHE A 233 1.36 12.10 18.29
C PHE A 233 1.28 10.59 18.16
N ARG A 234 1.60 10.11 16.98
CA ARG A 234 1.69 8.68 16.71
C ARG A 234 3.16 8.31 16.65
N VAL A 235 3.58 7.43 17.54
CA VAL A 235 4.92 6.82 17.43
C VAL A 235 4.76 5.64 16.46
N PRO A 236 5.36 5.69 15.27
CA PRO A 236 5.37 4.52 14.41
C PRO A 236 6.20 3.44 15.09
N LEU A 237 5.58 2.31 15.41
CA LEU A 237 6.34 1.12 15.75
C LEU A 237 7.01 0.61 14.48
N SER A 238 8.21 0.06 14.64
CA SER A 238 8.95 -0.61 13.58
C SER A 238 8.30 -1.95 13.22
N ILE A 239 7.01 -1.92 12.84
CA ILE A 239 6.23 -3.10 12.52
C ILE A 239 5.43 -2.83 11.24
N ALA A 240 5.76 -3.58 10.21
CA ALA A 240 5.03 -3.61 8.96
C ALA A 240 4.02 -4.77 8.95
N TYR A 241 2.89 -4.57 8.30
CA TYR A 241 1.91 -5.60 7.97
C TYR A 241 1.84 -5.79 6.46
N ALA A 242 1.74 -7.04 6.05
CA ALA A 242 1.50 -7.39 4.67
C ALA A 242 0.37 -8.43 4.56
N THR A 243 -0.45 -8.31 3.52
CA THR A 243 -1.39 -9.34 3.12
C THR A 243 -0.66 -10.39 2.28
N SER A 244 -0.77 -11.66 2.65
CA SER A 244 -0.15 -12.78 1.95
C SER A 244 -0.74 -12.96 0.55
N LEU A 245 0.11 -13.18 -0.47
CA LEU A 245 -0.36 -13.52 -1.82
C LEU A 245 -1.11 -14.85 -1.85
N LYS A 246 -0.74 -15.82 -1.00
CA LYS A 246 -1.45 -17.08 -0.87
C LYS A 246 -2.91 -16.87 -0.49
N ILE A 247 -3.16 -16.07 0.55
CA ILE A 247 -4.51 -15.75 1.02
C ILE A 247 -5.31 -15.02 -0.07
N ILE A 248 -4.70 -14.06 -0.76
CA ILE A 248 -5.35 -13.36 -1.86
C ILE A 248 -5.76 -14.34 -2.95
N LYS A 249 -4.89 -15.26 -3.33
CA LYS A 249 -5.15 -16.27 -4.37
C LYS A 249 -6.26 -17.24 -3.99
N GLU A 250 -6.26 -17.72 -2.74
CA GLU A 250 -7.25 -18.68 -2.25
C GLU A 250 -8.67 -18.07 -2.16
N ASN A 251 -8.77 -16.78 -1.90
CA ASN A 251 -10.04 -16.13 -1.61
C ASN A 251 -10.48 -15.12 -2.68
N THR A 252 -9.70 -14.92 -3.73
CA THR A 252 -10.03 -13.97 -4.79
C THR A 252 -9.57 -14.50 -6.16
N SER A 253 -10.14 -13.94 -7.23
CA SER A 253 -9.66 -14.13 -8.61
C SER A 253 -8.74 -12.97 -9.07
N LEU A 254 -8.19 -12.21 -8.14
CA LEU A 254 -7.47 -10.97 -8.46
C LEU A 254 -6.06 -11.19 -8.99
N ILE A 255 -5.40 -12.30 -8.60
CA ILE A 255 -4.02 -12.61 -8.98
C ILE A 255 -3.85 -14.02 -9.53
#